data_d4498348e722e34cd05214f1436af395
#
_entry.id   d4498348e722e34cd05214f1436af395
#
_cell.length_a   1.000
_cell.length_b   1.000
_cell.length_c   1.000
_cell.angle_alpha   90.00
_cell.angle_beta   90.00
_cell.angle_gamma   90.00
#
_symmetry.space_group_name_H-M   'P 1'
#
loop_
_entity.id
_entity.type
_entity.pdbx_description
1 polymer ?
#
loop_
_entity_poly.entity_id
_entity_poly.type
_entity_poly.pdbx_seq_one_letter_code
_entity_poly.pdbx_strand_id
1 'polypeptide(L)'
;MYKLLLATNDQAVRDAFSAVAWENLGFKQPRMAATVEEALASLKAFHADAIAIALPEAEDALLIKRLMAAYPDLPVMDAPDKRGEVELRALELRKLLVRLNADISNDSYTLSDQMMVVRHEYFRAMMDRRIPTGKDIVRMLRLVRSKRDPTRPCVVAELKMPASSDFLRGRWHYGPQRLEMALRNMFGFEVAGLRILSCVLPGERIILLGCPMRGHEMELAENSMTGVVSEPVQECISHVYEFLGIDLSIAAMHVLPALTAMAADEAR
;
A
#
# COMPACT_ATOMS: atom_id res chain seq x y z
N MET A 1 9.94 11.58 20.05
CA MET A 1 10.65 11.93 18.81
C MET A 1 11.04 10.66 18.08
N TYR A 2 10.67 10.57 16.82
CA TYR A 2 10.94 9.41 15.97
C TYR A 2 12.40 9.34 15.54
N LYS A 3 12.87 8.14 15.23
CA LYS A 3 14.25 7.87 14.78
C LYS A 3 14.21 7.47 13.31
N LEU A 4 14.90 8.23 12.47
CA LEU A 4 15.05 7.98 11.05
C LEU A 4 16.48 7.53 10.73
N LEU A 5 16.61 6.48 9.91
CA LEU A 5 17.86 6.09 9.29
C LEU A 5 17.87 6.59 7.84
N LEU A 6 18.95 7.23 7.39
CA LEU A 6 19.18 7.59 6.01
C LEU A 6 20.21 6.66 5.39
N ALA A 7 19.85 5.93 4.36
CA ALA A 7 20.74 5.10 3.55
C ALA A 7 21.03 5.81 2.22
N THR A 8 22.21 6.39 2.07
CA THR A 8 22.64 7.10 0.87
C THR A 8 24.15 7.24 0.78
N ASN A 9 24.68 7.12 -0.43
CA ASN A 9 26.06 7.51 -0.79
C ASN A 9 26.13 8.85 -1.54
N ASP A 10 24.96 9.46 -1.83
CA ASP A 10 24.86 10.74 -2.53
C ASP A 10 25.07 11.92 -1.55
N GLN A 11 26.07 12.79 -1.87
CA GLN A 11 26.41 13.95 -1.04
C GLN A 11 25.31 15.01 -1.07
N ALA A 12 24.62 15.23 -2.20
CA ALA A 12 23.55 16.22 -2.28
C ALA A 12 22.37 15.84 -1.38
N VAL A 13 22.03 14.54 -1.31
CA VAL A 13 21.02 14.02 -0.38
C VAL A 13 21.45 14.20 1.07
N ARG A 14 22.72 13.91 1.41
CA ARG A 14 23.26 14.12 2.76
C ARG A 14 23.17 15.58 3.19
N ASP A 15 23.54 16.50 2.30
CA ASP A 15 23.52 17.94 2.56
C ASP A 15 22.07 18.42 2.75
N ALA A 16 21.14 17.95 1.90
CA ALA A 16 19.73 18.27 2.05
C ALA A 16 19.16 17.82 3.39
N PHE A 17 19.48 16.59 3.84
CA PHE A 17 19.04 16.05 5.12
C PHE A 17 19.71 16.76 6.30
N SER A 18 20.98 17.13 6.18
CA SER A 18 21.70 17.86 7.23
C SER A 18 21.17 19.28 7.44
N ALA A 19 20.59 19.89 6.40
CA ALA A 19 20.04 21.24 6.45
C ALA A 19 18.64 21.33 7.08
N VAL A 20 17.99 20.20 7.38
CA VAL A 20 16.64 20.15 7.97
C VAL A 20 16.69 20.26 9.48
N ALA A 21 15.81 21.08 10.05
CA ALA A 21 15.59 21.16 11.50
C ALA A 21 14.67 20.02 11.99
N TRP A 22 15.21 18.82 12.10
CA TRP A 22 14.48 17.58 12.37
C TRP A 22 13.63 17.59 13.64
N GLU A 23 14.11 18.27 14.67
CA GLU A 23 13.38 18.40 15.94
C GLU A 23 12.03 19.09 15.76
N ASN A 24 11.96 20.11 14.89
CA ASN A 24 10.71 20.82 14.57
C ASN A 24 9.71 19.91 13.85
N LEU A 25 10.20 18.88 13.17
CA LEU A 25 9.40 17.86 12.49
C LEU A 25 9.07 16.66 13.38
N GLY A 26 9.55 16.64 14.64
CA GLY A 26 9.30 15.57 15.59
C GLY A 26 10.22 14.35 15.44
N PHE A 27 11.35 14.51 14.75
CA PHE A 27 12.37 13.49 14.58
C PHE A 27 13.66 13.85 15.34
N LYS A 28 14.41 12.84 15.72
CA LYS A 28 15.83 13.01 16.06
C LYS A 28 16.64 13.21 14.80
N GLN A 29 17.84 13.81 14.90
CA GLN A 29 18.77 13.89 13.78
C GLN A 29 18.95 12.48 13.16
N PRO A 30 18.71 12.31 11.85
CA PRO A 30 18.84 11.01 11.21
C PRO A 30 20.26 10.46 11.32
N ARG A 31 20.36 9.15 11.55
CA ARG A 31 21.61 8.44 11.37
C ARG A 31 21.84 8.19 9.89
N MET A 32 23.08 8.19 9.47
CA MET A 32 23.46 7.99 8.08
C MET A 32 24.19 6.66 7.91
N ALA A 33 23.91 5.98 6.80
CA ALA A 33 24.60 4.81 6.32
C ALA A 33 24.91 5.00 4.84
N ALA A 34 26.10 4.65 4.39
CA ALA A 34 26.53 4.85 3.01
C ALA A 34 26.27 3.62 2.13
N THR A 35 26.11 2.44 2.74
CA THR A 35 25.95 1.16 2.03
C THR A 35 24.77 0.36 2.59
N VAL A 36 24.40 -0.68 1.86
CA VAL A 36 23.35 -1.64 2.29
C VAL A 36 23.75 -2.32 3.61
N GLU A 37 25.02 -2.72 3.72
CA GLU A 37 25.56 -3.42 4.89
C GLU A 37 25.54 -2.52 6.13
N GLU A 38 25.97 -1.26 5.98
CA GLU A 38 25.92 -0.27 7.06
C GLU A 38 24.48 0.02 7.50
N ALA A 39 23.54 0.13 6.55
CA ALA A 39 22.14 0.35 6.86
C ALA A 39 21.56 -0.81 7.67
N LEU A 40 21.81 -2.06 7.25
CA LEU A 40 21.35 -3.25 7.97
C LEU A 40 22.02 -3.40 9.34
N ALA A 41 23.32 -3.11 9.45
CA ALA A 41 24.02 -3.10 10.72
C ALA A 41 23.46 -2.03 11.68
N SER A 42 23.17 -0.84 11.16
CA SER A 42 22.56 0.25 11.92
C SER A 42 21.18 -0.13 12.44
N LEU A 43 20.33 -0.77 11.62
CA LEU A 43 19.00 -1.25 12.03
C LEU A 43 19.06 -2.32 13.13
N LYS A 44 20.06 -3.20 13.09
CA LYS A 44 20.29 -4.21 14.14
C LYS A 44 20.76 -3.57 15.46
N ALA A 45 21.62 -2.57 15.38
CA ALA A 45 22.19 -1.92 16.57
C ALA A 45 21.25 -0.89 17.21
N PHE A 46 20.36 -0.28 16.41
CA PHE A 46 19.50 0.79 16.88
C PHE A 46 18.10 0.62 16.30
N HIS A 47 17.12 0.68 17.16
CA HIS A 47 15.73 0.74 16.69
C HIS A 47 15.53 2.05 15.90
N ALA A 48 15.11 1.91 14.63
CA ALA A 48 14.65 3.01 13.80
C ALA A 48 13.14 2.85 13.54
N ASP A 49 12.40 3.96 13.57
CA ASP A 49 10.96 3.98 13.30
C ASP A 49 10.66 4.01 11.80
N ALA A 50 11.64 4.42 10.99
CA ALA A 50 11.57 4.41 9.52
C ALA A 50 12.97 4.49 8.91
N ILE A 51 13.06 4.21 7.61
CA ILE A 51 14.27 4.39 6.80
C ILE A 51 13.99 5.25 5.57
N ALA A 52 14.88 6.19 5.27
CA ALA A 52 14.93 6.95 4.02
C ALA A 52 16.03 6.37 3.12
N ILE A 53 15.77 6.19 1.83
CA ILE A 53 16.70 5.54 0.92
C ILE A 53 16.90 6.40 -0.34
N ALA A 54 18.17 6.63 -0.69
CA ALA A 54 18.63 7.15 -1.97
C ALA A 54 19.95 6.46 -2.33
N LEU A 55 19.85 5.23 -2.80
CA LEU A 55 20.97 4.41 -3.27
C LEU A 55 20.80 4.14 -4.78
N PRO A 56 21.88 3.75 -5.48
CA PRO A 56 21.77 3.25 -6.85
C PRO A 56 20.74 2.12 -6.96
N GLU A 57 20.07 2.02 -8.09
CA GLU A 57 18.91 1.12 -8.29
C GLU A 57 19.15 -0.32 -7.84
N ALA A 58 20.31 -0.88 -8.16
CA ALA A 58 20.66 -2.24 -7.76
C ALA A 58 20.81 -2.42 -6.23
N GLU A 59 21.43 -1.42 -5.57
CA GLU A 59 21.61 -1.41 -4.11
C GLU A 59 20.29 -1.14 -3.38
N ASP A 60 19.47 -0.22 -3.91
CA ASP A 60 18.13 0.06 -3.42
C ASP A 60 17.25 -1.20 -3.46
N ALA A 61 17.21 -1.88 -4.61
CA ALA A 61 16.46 -3.13 -4.75
C ALA A 61 16.95 -4.22 -3.78
N LEU A 62 18.27 -4.34 -3.58
CA LEU A 62 18.86 -5.28 -2.63
C LEU A 62 18.45 -4.93 -1.19
N LEU A 63 18.57 -3.66 -0.81
CA LEU A 63 18.19 -3.21 0.54
C LEU A 63 16.71 -3.44 0.78
N ILE A 64 15.83 -3.08 -0.16
CA ILE A 64 14.39 -3.32 -0.08
C ILE A 64 14.09 -4.81 0.11
N LYS A 65 14.73 -5.69 -0.67
CA LYS A 65 14.56 -7.16 -0.52
C LYS A 65 14.95 -7.64 0.89
N ARG A 66 16.07 -7.16 1.43
CA ARG A 66 16.53 -7.49 2.79
C ARG A 66 15.59 -6.97 3.88
N LEU A 67 15.12 -5.73 3.72
CA LEU A 67 14.14 -5.14 4.62
C LEU A 67 12.79 -5.87 4.59
N MET A 68 12.36 -6.37 3.42
CA MET A 68 11.12 -7.15 3.31
C MET A 68 11.17 -8.43 4.14
N ALA A 69 12.35 -9.05 4.26
CA ALA A 69 12.53 -10.27 5.03
C ALA A 69 12.67 -10.01 6.54
N ALA A 70 13.43 -8.97 6.93
CA ALA A 70 13.80 -8.75 8.33
C ALA A 70 12.92 -7.70 9.05
N TYR A 71 12.40 -6.72 8.31
CA TYR A 71 11.64 -5.56 8.83
C TYR A 71 10.43 -5.26 7.91
N PRO A 72 9.44 -6.17 7.79
CA PRO A 72 8.36 -6.07 6.80
C PRO A 72 7.45 -4.87 6.98
N ASP A 73 7.36 -4.32 8.19
CA ASP A 73 6.49 -3.21 8.55
C ASP A 73 7.23 -1.88 8.80
N LEU A 74 8.57 -1.85 8.57
CA LEU A 74 9.35 -0.62 8.68
C LEU A 74 9.04 0.30 7.49
N PRO A 75 8.45 1.50 7.69
CA PRO A 75 8.19 2.46 6.62
C PRO A 75 9.45 2.84 5.84
N VAL A 76 9.32 2.92 4.51
CA VAL A 76 10.43 3.33 3.62
C VAL A 76 10.05 4.60 2.88
N MET A 77 10.82 5.66 3.13
CA MET A 77 10.70 6.96 2.48
C MET A 77 11.75 7.08 1.37
N ASP A 78 11.38 7.64 0.23
CA ASP A 78 12.37 8.08 -0.76
C ASP A 78 13.09 9.31 -0.23
N ALA A 79 14.42 9.34 -0.35
CA ALA A 79 15.24 10.45 0.14
C ALA A 79 15.56 11.42 -1.01
N PRO A 80 14.90 12.60 -1.08
CA PRO A 80 15.19 13.61 -2.11
C PRO A 80 16.46 14.41 -1.80
N ASP A 81 16.99 15.06 -2.83
CA ASP A 81 18.20 15.89 -2.80
C ASP A 81 17.93 17.37 -2.49
N LYS A 82 16.65 17.76 -2.29
CA LYS A 82 16.25 19.14 -1.98
C LYS A 82 15.64 19.23 -0.59
N ARG A 83 16.14 20.17 0.22
CA ARG A 83 15.67 20.39 1.59
C ARG A 83 14.14 20.49 1.70
N GLY A 84 13.48 21.31 0.88
CA GLY A 84 12.02 21.49 0.97
C GLY A 84 11.23 20.22 0.67
N GLU A 85 11.74 19.36 -0.22
CA GLU A 85 11.17 18.06 -0.50
C GLU A 85 11.39 17.09 0.67
N VAL A 86 12.58 17.11 1.30
CA VAL A 86 12.89 16.33 2.51
C VAL A 86 11.89 16.69 3.63
N GLU A 87 11.67 17.98 3.88
CA GLU A 87 10.73 18.46 4.89
C GLU A 87 9.30 17.97 4.63
N LEU A 88 8.84 18.05 3.37
CA LEU A 88 7.53 17.53 2.96
C LEU A 88 7.40 16.01 3.19
N ARG A 89 8.40 15.21 2.77
CA ARG A 89 8.41 13.77 2.96
C ARG A 89 8.45 13.38 4.44
N ALA A 90 9.22 14.12 5.23
CA ALA A 90 9.28 13.91 6.67
C ALA A 90 7.93 14.18 7.35
N LEU A 91 7.17 15.20 6.93
CA LEU A 91 5.82 15.44 7.41
C LEU A 91 4.83 14.33 7.04
N GLU A 92 4.90 13.81 5.81
CA GLU A 92 4.10 12.66 5.38
C GLU A 92 4.42 11.41 6.22
N LEU A 93 5.71 11.13 6.39
CA LEU A 93 6.20 10.03 7.22
C LEU A 93 5.74 10.18 8.67
N ARG A 94 5.83 11.39 9.25
CA ARG A 94 5.34 11.66 10.60
C ARG A 94 3.86 11.36 10.76
N LYS A 95 3.03 11.78 9.79
CA LYS A 95 1.59 11.47 9.81
C LYS A 95 1.35 9.96 9.85
N LEU A 96 2.09 9.19 9.06
CA LEU A 96 2.03 7.74 9.08
C LEU A 96 2.45 7.18 10.45
N LEU A 97 3.61 7.59 10.96
CA LEU A 97 4.13 7.10 12.25
C LEU A 97 3.21 7.43 13.43
N VAL A 98 2.60 8.62 13.43
CA VAL A 98 1.60 8.98 14.46
C VAL A 98 0.41 8.03 14.39
N ARG A 99 -0.08 7.69 13.20
CA ARG A 99 -1.21 6.74 13.03
C ARG A 99 -0.82 5.33 13.47
N LEU A 100 0.37 4.87 13.09
CA LEU A 100 0.86 3.54 13.49
C LEU A 100 1.05 3.40 15.01
N ASN A 101 1.23 4.50 15.72
CA ASN A 101 1.43 4.50 17.17
C ASN A 101 0.20 4.96 17.97
N ALA A 102 -0.86 5.46 17.32
CA ALA A 102 -2.04 6.02 18.01
C ALA A 102 -2.82 4.99 18.82
N ASP A 103 -2.82 3.73 18.39
CA ASP A 103 -3.64 2.66 19.00
C ASP A 103 -2.81 1.64 19.80
N ILE A 104 -1.50 1.87 20.01
CA ILE A 104 -0.66 0.99 20.85
C ILE A 104 -1.12 0.97 22.32
N SER A 105 -1.93 1.94 22.74
CA SER A 105 -2.56 1.95 24.06
C SER A 105 -3.68 0.91 24.21
N ASN A 106 -4.13 0.30 23.12
CA ASN A 106 -5.11 -0.78 23.13
C ASN A 106 -4.36 -2.09 22.84
N ASP A 107 -4.11 -2.92 23.85
CA ASP A 107 -3.31 -4.16 23.85
C ASP A 107 -3.68 -5.21 22.77
N SER A 108 -4.61 -4.87 21.86
CA SER A 108 -5.20 -5.79 20.89
C SER A 108 -4.63 -5.69 19.46
N TYR A 109 -3.84 -4.66 19.12
CA TYR A 109 -3.35 -4.46 17.75
C TYR A 109 -1.82 -4.39 17.68
N THR A 110 -1.24 -5.21 16.81
CA THR A 110 0.18 -5.16 16.49
C THR A 110 0.50 -4.06 15.48
N LEU A 111 1.78 -3.65 15.37
CA LEU A 111 2.24 -2.73 14.32
C LEU A 111 1.87 -3.25 12.91
N SER A 112 1.91 -4.56 12.72
CA SER A 112 1.54 -5.22 11.46
C SER A 112 0.07 -5.03 11.13
N ASP A 113 -0.82 -5.15 12.12
CA ASP A 113 -2.26 -4.95 11.94
C ASP A 113 -2.56 -3.51 11.55
N GLN A 114 -1.91 -2.56 12.19
CA GLN A 114 -2.08 -1.14 11.90
C GLN A 114 -1.52 -0.77 10.53
N MET A 115 -0.36 -1.30 10.16
CA MET A 115 0.18 -1.13 8.81
C MET A 115 -0.77 -1.72 7.75
N MET A 116 -1.44 -2.82 8.04
CA MET A 116 -2.44 -3.40 7.15
C MET A 116 -3.64 -2.46 6.94
N VAL A 117 -4.14 -1.82 8.00
CA VAL A 117 -5.22 -0.83 7.91
C VAL A 117 -4.80 0.36 7.06
N VAL A 118 -3.60 0.91 7.30
CA VAL A 118 -3.07 2.04 6.52
C VAL A 118 -2.88 1.67 5.05
N ARG A 119 -2.33 0.49 4.75
CA ARG A 119 -2.22 -0.02 3.37
C ARG A 119 -3.58 -0.05 2.69
N HIS A 120 -4.59 -0.51 3.39
CA HIS A 120 -5.94 -0.61 2.85
C HIS A 120 -6.56 0.76 2.54
N GLU A 121 -6.36 1.73 3.41
CA GLU A 121 -6.81 3.11 3.16
C GLU A 121 -6.13 3.75 1.95
N TYR A 122 -4.84 3.48 1.74
CA TYR A 122 -4.16 3.95 0.53
C TYR A 122 -4.71 3.27 -0.73
N PHE A 123 -4.99 1.97 -0.69
CA PHE A 123 -5.64 1.29 -1.81
C PHE A 123 -7.03 1.87 -2.10
N ARG A 124 -7.81 2.14 -1.06
CA ARG A 124 -9.11 2.82 -1.20
C ARG A 124 -8.96 4.21 -1.83
N ALA A 125 -8.01 5.01 -1.36
CA ALA A 125 -7.73 6.34 -1.92
C ALA A 125 -7.30 6.27 -3.40
N MET A 126 -6.50 5.27 -3.76
CA MET A 126 -6.07 5.01 -5.14
C MET A 126 -7.26 4.62 -6.03
N MET A 127 -8.08 3.65 -5.60
CA MET A 127 -9.25 3.21 -6.36
C MET A 127 -10.32 4.30 -6.51
N ASP A 128 -10.40 5.21 -5.54
CA ASP A 128 -11.26 6.40 -5.57
C ASP A 128 -10.62 7.58 -6.32
N ARG A 129 -9.52 7.36 -7.02
CA ARG A 129 -8.76 8.35 -7.81
C ARG A 129 -8.42 9.63 -7.04
N ARG A 130 -8.13 9.52 -5.74
CA ARG A 130 -7.75 10.64 -4.88
C ARG A 130 -6.25 10.89 -4.82
N ILE A 131 -5.44 10.06 -5.47
CA ILE A 131 -3.99 10.22 -5.55
C ILE A 131 -3.66 10.96 -6.85
N PRO A 132 -2.95 12.10 -6.79
CA PRO A 132 -2.77 12.97 -7.94
C PRO A 132 -2.04 12.32 -9.11
N THR A 133 -0.86 11.75 -8.87
CA THR A 133 0.02 11.25 -9.94
C THR A 133 0.41 9.78 -9.75
N GLY A 134 0.79 9.12 -10.85
CA GLY A 134 1.32 7.76 -10.81
C GLY A 134 2.60 7.64 -9.97
N LYS A 135 3.45 8.69 -9.94
CA LYS A 135 4.63 8.75 -9.06
C LYS A 135 4.24 8.75 -7.58
N ASP A 136 3.15 9.43 -7.23
CA ASP A 136 2.64 9.43 -5.86
C ASP A 136 2.13 8.05 -5.45
N ILE A 137 1.48 7.31 -6.37
CA ILE A 137 1.06 5.93 -6.13
C ILE A 137 2.28 5.05 -5.81
N VAL A 138 3.32 5.08 -6.66
CA VAL A 138 4.56 4.30 -6.44
C VAL A 138 5.18 4.63 -5.08
N ARG A 139 5.31 5.92 -4.77
CA ARG A 139 5.87 6.40 -3.51
C ARG A 139 5.07 5.93 -2.29
N MET A 140 3.74 6.06 -2.34
CA MET A 140 2.87 5.66 -1.24
C MET A 140 2.91 4.15 -1.00
N LEU A 141 2.90 3.34 -2.06
CA LEU A 141 3.04 1.89 -1.95
C LEU A 141 4.39 1.49 -1.35
N ARG A 142 5.46 2.22 -1.68
CA ARG A 142 6.78 2.02 -1.08
C ARG A 142 6.78 2.40 0.40
N LEU A 143 6.24 3.57 0.75
CA LEU A 143 6.16 4.07 2.12
C LEU A 143 5.45 3.08 3.06
N VAL A 144 4.35 2.47 2.63
CA VAL A 144 3.60 1.49 3.42
C VAL A 144 4.03 0.05 3.20
N ARG A 145 5.16 -0.18 2.55
CA ARG A 145 5.73 -1.52 2.34
C ARG A 145 4.76 -2.48 1.64
N SER A 146 4.02 -1.98 0.65
CA SER A 146 3.19 -2.83 -0.19
C SER A 146 4.06 -3.75 -1.06
N LYS A 147 3.71 -5.03 -1.08
CA LYS A 147 4.36 -6.03 -1.94
C LYS A 147 3.82 -6.03 -3.38
N ARG A 148 2.79 -5.25 -3.68
CA ARG A 148 2.22 -5.17 -5.02
C ARG A 148 3.12 -4.37 -5.95
N ASP A 149 3.20 -4.82 -7.20
CA ASP A 149 3.97 -4.15 -8.24
C ASP A 149 3.10 -3.05 -8.89
N PRO A 150 3.45 -1.76 -8.75
CA PRO A 150 2.64 -0.68 -9.30
C PRO A 150 2.85 -0.46 -10.80
N THR A 151 3.83 -1.12 -11.42
CA THR A 151 4.25 -0.86 -12.80
C THR A 151 3.79 -1.93 -13.80
N ARG A 152 3.19 -3.01 -13.29
CA ARG A 152 2.74 -4.14 -14.11
C ARG A 152 1.22 -4.11 -14.28
N PRO A 153 0.70 -4.74 -15.36
CA PRO A 153 -0.73 -4.87 -15.59
C PRO A 153 -1.48 -5.45 -14.40
N CYS A 154 -2.66 -4.94 -14.14
CA CYS A 154 -3.54 -5.40 -13.07
C CYS A 154 -5.00 -5.47 -13.54
N VAL A 155 -5.80 -6.34 -12.93
CA VAL A 155 -7.23 -6.47 -13.21
C VAL A 155 -8.03 -5.66 -12.21
N VAL A 156 -9.00 -4.91 -12.71
CA VAL A 156 -10.00 -4.23 -11.90
C VAL A 156 -11.37 -4.81 -12.22
N ALA A 157 -12.10 -5.25 -11.20
CA ALA A 157 -13.48 -5.65 -11.33
C ALA A 157 -14.36 -4.76 -10.43
N GLU A 158 -15.40 -4.21 -10.99
CA GLU A 158 -16.45 -3.52 -10.26
C GLU A 158 -17.61 -4.46 -10.00
N LEU A 159 -17.98 -4.61 -8.73
CA LEU A 159 -19.14 -5.40 -8.34
C LEU A 159 -20.32 -4.51 -8.03
N LYS A 160 -21.51 -4.97 -8.40
CA LYS A 160 -22.79 -4.34 -8.04
C LYS A 160 -23.49 -5.15 -6.97
N MET A 161 -24.13 -4.44 -6.07
CA MET A 161 -25.07 -4.95 -5.08
C MET A 161 -26.46 -4.40 -5.46
N PRO A 162 -27.37 -5.20 -6.06
CA PRO A 162 -28.63 -4.72 -6.62
C PRO A 162 -29.54 -3.99 -5.63
N ALA A 163 -29.50 -4.38 -4.36
CA ALA A 163 -30.29 -3.78 -3.28
C ALA A 163 -29.38 -3.14 -2.22
N SER A 164 -28.32 -2.44 -2.64
CA SER A 164 -27.28 -1.94 -1.76
C SER A 164 -27.79 -1.01 -0.66
N SER A 165 -28.65 -0.06 -1.00
CA SER A 165 -29.21 0.89 -0.04
C SER A 165 -30.08 0.21 1.00
N ASP A 166 -30.86 -0.78 0.64
CA ASP A 166 -31.73 -1.53 1.55
C ASP A 166 -30.94 -2.51 2.38
N PHE A 167 -29.93 -3.15 1.78
CA PHE A 167 -29.06 -4.09 2.50
C PHE A 167 -28.24 -3.38 3.58
N LEU A 168 -27.53 -2.29 3.23
CA LEU A 168 -26.67 -1.59 4.17
C LEU A 168 -27.45 -0.81 5.24
N ARG A 169 -28.66 -0.35 4.94
CA ARG A 169 -29.52 0.35 5.92
C ARG A 169 -30.39 -0.59 6.76
N GLY A 170 -30.86 -1.68 6.17
CA GLY A 170 -31.84 -2.56 6.79
C GLY A 170 -31.25 -3.86 7.37
N ARG A 171 -30.39 -4.53 6.64
CA ARG A 171 -29.85 -5.87 7.01
C ARG A 171 -28.46 -5.83 7.61
N TRP A 172 -27.59 -4.94 7.11
CA TRP A 172 -26.21 -4.83 7.54
C TRP A 172 -26.03 -3.75 8.60
N HIS A 173 -26.17 -4.12 9.87
CA HIS A 173 -26.10 -3.19 11.01
C HIS A 173 -24.66 -2.80 11.39
N TYR A 174 -23.66 -3.34 10.73
CA TYR A 174 -22.25 -3.23 11.14
C TYR A 174 -21.46 -2.15 10.43
N GLY A 175 -22.07 -1.44 9.46
CA GLY A 175 -21.44 -0.39 8.70
C GLY A 175 -20.47 -0.89 7.58
N PRO A 176 -20.01 0.05 6.70
CA PRO A 176 -19.23 -0.30 5.51
C PRO A 176 -17.85 -0.90 5.81
N GLN A 177 -17.25 -0.55 6.94
CA GLN A 177 -15.93 -1.07 7.31
C GLN A 177 -15.96 -2.58 7.62
N ARG A 178 -17.01 -3.06 8.30
CA ARG A 178 -17.18 -4.50 8.57
C ARG A 178 -17.56 -5.26 7.30
N LEU A 179 -18.36 -4.66 6.42
CA LEU A 179 -18.63 -5.23 5.11
C LEU A 179 -17.33 -5.43 4.32
N GLU A 180 -16.49 -4.40 4.27
CA GLU A 180 -15.20 -4.47 3.60
C GLU A 180 -14.29 -5.55 4.20
N MET A 181 -14.29 -5.70 5.52
CA MET A 181 -13.53 -6.76 6.19
C MET A 181 -14.05 -8.15 5.83
N ALA A 182 -15.36 -8.35 5.79
CA ALA A 182 -15.99 -9.61 5.40
C ALA A 182 -15.67 -9.95 3.93
N LEU A 183 -15.84 -8.99 3.02
CA LEU A 183 -15.51 -9.16 1.61
C LEU A 183 -14.00 -9.42 1.40
N ARG A 184 -13.12 -8.76 2.16
CA ARG A 184 -11.69 -9.01 2.08
C ARG A 184 -11.32 -10.44 2.47
N ASN A 185 -12.00 -11.02 3.44
CA ASN A 185 -11.78 -12.42 3.82
C ASN A 185 -12.23 -13.38 2.72
N MET A 186 -13.32 -13.06 2.00
CA MET A 186 -13.86 -13.89 0.92
C MET A 186 -13.04 -13.75 -0.38
N PHE A 187 -12.68 -12.50 -0.76
CA PHE A 187 -11.96 -12.20 -2.00
C PHE A 187 -10.43 -12.10 -1.83
N GLY A 188 -9.89 -12.39 -0.65
CA GLY A 188 -8.46 -12.27 -0.36
C GLY A 188 -7.60 -13.43 -0.85
N PHE A 189 -7.83 -13.93 -2.07
CA PHE A 189 -7.12 -15.06 -2.65
C PHE A 189 -6.05 -14.63 -3.68
N GLU A 190 -5.29 -15.60 -4.15
CA GLU A 190 -4.32 -15.44 -5.22
C GLU A 190 -4.66 -16.38 -6.37
N VAL A 191 -4.62 -15.86 -7.59
CA VAL A 191 -4.86 -16.61 -8.81
C VAL A 191 -3.87 -16.22 -9.89
N ALA A 192 -3.16 -17.17 -10.48
CA ALA A 192 -2.19 -16.98 -11.57
C ALA A 192 -1.16 -15.84 -11.26
N GLY A 193 -0.68 -15.75 -10.02
CA GLY A 193 0.27 -14.73 -9.59
C GLY A 193 -0.34 -13.35 -9.31
N LEU A 194 -1.67 -13.22 -9.41
CA LEU A 194 -2.40 -12.00 -9.05
C LEU A 194 -2.98 -12.12 -7.65
N ARG A 195 -2.63 -11.22 -6.76
CA ARG A 195 -3.24 -11.11 -5.43
C ARG A 195 -4.46 -10.23 -5.48
N ILE A 196 -5.62 -10.78 -5.16
CA ILE A 196 -6.88 -10.04 -5.15
C ILE A 196 -7.02 -9.24 -3.85
N LEU A 197 -7.58 -8.06 -3.96
CA LEU A 197 -7.91 -7.15 -2.86
C LEU A 197 -9.30 -6.57 -3.12
N SER A 198 -10.16 -6.57 -2.12
CA SER A 198 -11.46 -5.90 -2.18
C SER A 198 -11.43 -4.57 -1.43
N CYS A 199 -12.12 -3.56 -1.96
CA CYS A 199 -12.36 -2.28 -1.31
C CYS A 199 -13.82 -1.88 -1.46
N VAL A 200 -14.41 -1.34 -0.41
CA VAL A 200 -15.73 -0.70 -0.44
C VAL A 200 -15.52 0.82 -0.51
N LEU A 201 -15.90 1.41 -1.64
CA LEU A 201 -15.80 2.85 -1.89
C LEU A 201 -17.07 3.58 -1.47
N PRO A 202 -17.05 4.92 -1.36
CA PRO A 202 -18.25 5.72 -1.17
C PRO A 202 -19.32 5.43 -2.24
N GLY A 203 -20.59 5.47 -1.85
CA GLY A 203 -21.70 5.09 -2.73
C GLY A 203 -21.85 3.57 -2.91
N GLU A 204 -21.30 2.78 -1.97
CA GLU A 204 -21.46 1.32 -1.92
C GLU A 204 -20.85 0.59 -3.13
N ARG A 205 -19.89 1.23 -3.80
CA ARG A 205 -19.15 0.65 -4.91
C ARG A 205 -18.14 -0.35 -4.35
N ILE A 206 -18.18 -1.57 -4.82
CA ILE A 206 -17.24 -2.62 -4.44
C ILE A 206 -16.27 -2.83 -5.59
N ILE A 207 -14.99 -2.62 -5.33
CA ILE A 207 -13.93 -2.80 -6.32
C ILE A 207 -13.03 -3.95 -5.89
N LEU A 208 -12.78 -4.88 -6.79
CA LEU A 208 -11.73 -5.88 -6.68
C LEU A 208 -10.53 -5.46 -7.52
N LEU A 209 -9.35 -5.60 -6.96
CA LEU A 209 -8.09 -5.28 -7.61
C LEU A 209 -7.17 -6.49 -7.57
N GLY A 210 -6.91 -7.09 -8.73
CA GLY A 210 -5.96 -8.19 -8.92
C GLY A 210 -4.62 -7.65 -9.38
N CYS A 211 -3.61 -7.69 -8.50
CA CYS A 211 -2.28 -7.16 -8.78
C CYS A 211 -1.20 -8.22 -8.70
N PRO A 212 -0.20 -8.17 -9.61
CA PRO A 212 1.00 -8.98 -9.46
C PRO A 212 1.79 -8.52 -8.23
N MET A 213 2.50 -9.47 -7.63
CA MET A 213 3.38 -9.21 -6.51
C MET A 213 4.81 -8.96 -7.02
N ARG A 214 5.55 -8.04 -6.37
CA ARG A 214 6.95 -7.78 -6.71
C ARG A 214 7.80 -9.03 -6.53
N GLY A 215 8.66 -9.30 -7.52
CA GLY A 215 9.55 -10.46 -7.51
C GLY A 215 8.87 -11.80 -7.83
N HIS A 216 7.59 -11.80 -8.17
CA HIS A 216 6.90 -12.99 -8.70
C HIS A 216 6.79 -12.86 -10.22
N GLU A 217 7.27 -13.85 -10.93
CA GLU A 217 7.03 -13.96 -12.37
C GLU A 217 5.56 -14.28 -12.60
N MET A 218 4.95 -13.57 -13.54
CA MET A 218 3.60 -13.83 -13.98
C MET A 218 3.69 -14.26 -15.44
N GLU A 219 3.37 -15.52 -15.70
CA GLU A 219 3.38 -16.09 -17.05
C GLU A 219 2.08 -15.79 -17.83
N LEU A 220 1.25 -14.88 -17.32
CA LEU A 220 -0.06 -14.59 -17.85
C LEU A 220 0.00 -13.43 -18.85
N ALA A 221 -0.47 -13.62 -20.06
CA ALA A 221 -0.63 -12.55 -21.04
C ALA A 221 -1.75 -11.59 -20.60
N GLU A 222 -1.57 -10.30 -20.86
CA GLU A 222 -2.50 -9.24 -20.44
C GLU A 222 -3.94 -9.50 -20.89
N ASN A 223 -4.14 -9.94 -22.13
CA ASN A 223 -5.43 -10.26 -22.71
C ASN A 223 -6.15 -11.47 -22.05
N SER A 224 -5.43 -12.30 -21.32
CA SER A 224 -5.98 -13.47 -20.62
C SER A 224 -6.30 -13.19 -19.15
N MET A 225 -5.86 -12.06 -18.60
CA MET A 225 -5.97 -11.77 -17.17
C MET A 225 -7.41 -11.70 -16.67
N THR A 226 -8.31 -11.07 -17.41
CA THR A 226 -9.73 -10.98 -17.04
C THR A 226 -10.41 -12.35 -17.02
N GLY A 227 -10.12 -13.20 -18.00
CA GLY A 227 -10.68 -14.56 -18.07
C GLY A 227 -10.27 -15.42 -16.88
N VAL A 228 -8.97 -15.38 -16.52
CA VAL A 228 -8.44 -16.17 -15.40
C VAL A 228 -8.97 -15.69 -14.04
N VAL A 229 -9.26 -14.39 -13.89
CA VAL A 229 -9.79 -13.82 -12.65
C VAL A 229 -11.32 -13.98 -12.54
N SER A 230 -12.02 -14.03 -13.67
CA SER A 230 -13.49 -14.03 -13.70
C SER A 230 -14.11 -15.23 -12.99
N GLU A 231 -13.64 -16.44 -13.27
CA GLU A 231 -14.20 -17.66 -12.69
C GLU A 231 -14.03 -17.72 -11.16
N PRO A 232 -12.83 -17.54 -10.57
CA PRO A 232 -12.67 -17.48 -9.11
C PRO A 232 -13.45 -16.35 -8.45
N VAL A 233 -13.59 -15.20 -9.10
CA VAL A 233 -14.42 -14.10 -8.58
C VAL A 233 -15.89 -14.50 -8.56
N GLN A 234 -16.39 -15.17 -9.59
CA GLN A 234 -17.77 -15.63 -9.64
C GLN A 234 -18.06 -16.71 -8.57
N GLU A 235 -17.11 -17.61 -8.33
CA GLU A 235 -17.20 -18.58 -7.24
C GLU A 235 -17.27 -17.90 -5.88
N CYS A 236 -16.40 -16.90 -5.63
CA CYS A 236 -16.46 -16.12 -4.40
C CYS A 236 -17.76 -15.34 -4.25
N ILE A 237 -18.33 -14.80 -5.33
CA ILE A 237 -19.66 -14.15 -5.30
C ILE A 237 -20.72 -15.13 -4.82
N SER A 238 -20.70 -16.38 -5.31
CA SER A 238 -21.62 -17.42 -4.86
C SER A 238 -21.48 -17.74 -3.37
N HIS A 239 -20.24 -17.83 -2.88
CA HIS A 239 -19.97 -18.01 -1.45
C HIS A 239 -20.41 -16.80 -0.60
N VAL A 240 -20.21 -15.57 -1.10
CA VAL A 240 -20.71 -14.36 -0.41
C VAL A 240 -22.24 -14.40 -0.27
N TYR A 241 -22.95 -14.84 -1.29
CA TYR A 241 -24.39 -15.02 -1.21
C TYR A 241 -24.77 -16.10 -0.18
N GLU A 242 -24.11 -17.25 -0.25
CA GLU A 242 -24.39 -18.39 0.64
C GLU A 242 -24.15 -18.06 2.13
N PHE A 243 -23.02 -17.43 2.45
CA PHE A 243 -22.61 -17.21 3.84
C PHE A 243 -23.08 -15.87 4.43
N LEU A 244 -23.23 -14.84 3.60
CA LEU A 244 -23.56 -13.49 4.07
C LEU A 244 -24.95 -13.02 3.60
N GLY A 245 -25.59 -13.74 2.67
CA GLY A 245 -26.86 -13.35 2.07
C GLY A 245 -26.77 -12.07 1.23
N ILE A 246 -25.57 -11.73 0.73
CA ILE A 246 -25.33 -10.55 -0.08
C ILE A 246 -25.34 -10.95 -1.55
N ASP A 247 -26.29 -10.41 -2.30
CA ASP A 247 -26.36 -10.60 -3.74
C ASP A 247 -25.39 -9.64 -4.45
N LEU A 248 -24.40 -10.20 -5.12
CA LEU A 248 -23.38 -9.48 -5.88
C LEU A 248 -23.36 -9.94 -7.32
N SER A 249 -23.02 -9.03 -8.22
CA SER A 249 -22.75 -9.37 -9.62
C SER A 249 -21.57 -8.55 -10.16
N ILE A 250 -20.83 -9.10 -11.13
CA ILE A 250 -19.78 -8.38 -11.84
C ILE A 250 -20.44 -7.38 -12.77
N ALA A 251 -20.22 -6.09 -12.53
CA ALA A 251 -20.72 -5.00 -13.36
C ALA A 251 -19.78 -4.69 -14.53
N ALA A 252 -18.49 -4.70 -14.26
CA ALA A 252 -17.42 -4.48 -15.23
C ALA A 252 -16.14 -5.19 -14.78
N MET A 253 -15.33 -5.63 -15.73
CA MET A 253 -13.99 -6.14 -15.49
C MET A 253 -13.08 -5.74 -16.65
N HIS A 254 -11.94 -5.16 -16.32
CA HIS A 254 -10.97 -4.71 -17.33
C HIS A 254 -9.54 -4.77 -16.79
N VAL A 255 -8.57 -4.74 -17.70
CA VAL A 255 -7.16 -4.67 -17.37
C VAL A 255 -6.71 -3.21 -17.42
N LEU A 256 -5.95 -2.79 -16.42
CA LEU A 256 -5.18 -1.57 -16.45
C LEU A 256 -3.72 -1.90 -16.76
N PRO A 257 -3.01 -1.07 -17.54
CA PRO A 257 -1.60 -1.31 -17.88
C PRO A 257 -0.69 -1.29 -16.65
N ALA A 258 -1.09 -0.58 -15.60
CA ALA A 258 -0.37 -0.51 -14.32
C ALA A 258 -1.28 0.08 -13.25
N LEU A 259 -0.94 -0.11 -11.96
CA LEU A 259 -1.63 0.58 -10.85
C LEU A 259 -1.50 2.10 -10.95
N THR A 260 -0.41 2.59 -11.51
CA THR A 260 -0.18 4.02 -11.74
C THR A 260 -1.25 4.67 -12.60
N ALA A 261 -1.91 3.91 -13.49
CA ALA A 261 -3.05 4.39 -14.30
C ALA A 261 -4.31 4.74 -13.47
N MET A 262 -4.32 4.43 -12.17
CA MET A 262 -5.37 4.87 -11.25
C MET A 262 -5.18 6.29 -10.71
N ALA A 263 -4.10 6.97 -11.07
CA ALA A 263 -3.89 8.37 -10.68
C ALA A 263 -5.00 9.29 -11.22
N ALA A 264 -5.27 10.38 -10.50
CA ALA A 264 -6.29 11.34 -10.90
C ALA A 264 -5.98 12.01 -12.26
N ASP A 265 -4.68 12.26 -12.52
CA ASP A 265 -4.21 12.94 -13.75
C ASP A 265 -4.31 12.05 -15.00
N GLU A 266 -4.32 10.73 -14.85
CA GLU A 266 -4.46 9.76 -15.94
C GLU A 266 -5.92 9.57 -16.40
N ALA A 267 -6.87 10.21 -15.71
CA ALA A 267 -8.30 10.12 -16.01
C ALA A 267 -8.81 11.23 -16.95
N ARG A 268 -7.91 12.13 -17.39
CA ARG A 268 -8.20 13.20 -18.38
C ARG A 268 -7.64 12.80 -19.73
#